data_e126c9ca8a2ba1018a0cf3e16f3da2e9
#
_entry.id   e126c9ca8a2ba1018a0cf3e16f3da2e9
#
_cell.length_a   1.000
_cell.length_b   1.000
_cell.length_c   1.000
_cell.angle_alpha   90.00
_cell.angle_beta   90.00
_cell.angle_gamma   90.00
#
_symmetry.space_group_name_H-M   'P 1'
#
loop_
_entity.id
_entity.type
_entity.pdbx_description
1 polymer ?
#
loop_
_entity_poly.entity_id
_entity_poly.type
_entity_poly.pdbx_seq_one_letter_code
_entity_poly.pdbx_strand_id
1 'polypeptide(L)'
;MRKTQVARVFGIVDVLARKPVTDVISPTQIVSDGLVFDLPAPPSINRAGAEWRLGNKASKVMRWRKAADAHLVYTGQHRKLGNPFESFFTIAITWDRSLADELHSDIDNRIKYLLDYLQHLRLFTDDGLCRAMKVGYGNIPDGCRVQLWEWNWES
;
A
#
# COMPACT_ATOMS: atom_id res chain seq x y z
N MET A 1 -2.44 -15.48 -19.24
CA MET A 1 -3.00 -16.41 -18.24
C MET A 1 -2.53 -16.21 -16.79
N ARG A 2 -1.41 -15.55 -16.52
CA ARG A 2 -0.92 -15.33 -15.14
C ARG A 2 -1.57 -14.16 -14.38
N LYS A 3 -2.29 -13.28 -15.06
CA LYS A 3 -2.93 -12.08 -14.45
C LYS A 3 -4.19 -12.37 -13.62
N THR A 4 -4.83 -13.53 -13.86
CA THR A 4 -6.08 -13.88 -13.19
C THR A 4 -5.89 -14.51 -11.80
N GLN A 5 -4.70 -15.00 -11.50
CA GLN A 5 -4.42 -15.62 -10.20
C GLN A 5 -4.17 -14.62 -9.09
N VAL A 6 -3.54 -13.47 -9.40
CA VAL A 6 -3.26 -12.43 -8.40
C VAL A 6 -4.57 -11.79 -7.90
N ALA A 7 -5.52 -11.58 -8.81
CA ALA A 7 -6.84 -11.05 -8.45
C ALA A 7 -7.62 -11.98 -7.50
N ARG A 8 -7.40 -13.30 -7.57
CA ARG A 8 -8.06 -14.27 -6.69
C ARG A 8 -7.46 -14.34 -5.29
N VAL A 9 -6.16 -14.10 -5.16
CA VAL A 9 -5.46 -14.20 -3.87
C VAL A 9 -5.74 -13.00 -2.96
N PHE A 10 -5.96 -11.82 -3.55
CA PHE A 10 -6.10 -10.58 -2.79
C PHE A 10 -7.50 -9.96 -2.84
N GLY A 11 -8.49 -10.63 -3.43
CA GLY A 11 -9.83 -10.04 -3.58
C GLY A 11 -9.83 -8.73 -4.38
N ILE A 12 -8.86 -8.54 -5.27
CA ILE A 12 -8.80 -7.39 -6.17
C ILE A 12 -9.91 -7.57 -7.20
N VAL A 13 -11.05 -7.01 -6.90
CA VAL A 13 -12.18 -6.99 -7.82
C VAL A 13 -11.92 -5.87 -8.83
N ASP A 14 -11.80 -6.25 -10.09
CA ASP A 14 -11.94 -5.40 -11.27
C ASP A 14 -10.98 -4.21 -11.51
N VAL A 15 -9.74 -4.28 -11.08
CA VAL A 15 -8.74 -3.31 -11.57
C VAL A 15 -8.34 -3.55 -13.03
N LEU A 16 -8.71 -4.70 -13.62
CA LEU A 16 -8.30 -5.11 -14.97
C LEU A 16 -9.41 -5.11 -16.03
N ALA A 17 -10.62 -4.72 -15.73
CA ALA A 17 -11.68 -4.58 -16.71
C ALA A 17 -11.51 -3.28 -17.50
N ARG A 18 -10.85 -3.35 -18.60
CA ARG A 18 -10.84 -2.61 -19.88
C ARG A 18 -11.60 -1.26 -20.00
N LYS A 19 -11.77 -0.49 -18.95
CA LYS A 19 -12.10 0.94 -19.08
C LYS A 19 -10.85 1.75 -18.74
N PRO A 20 -10.58 2.84 -19.46
CA PRO A 20 -9.55 3.75 -19.01
C PRO A 20 -9.87 4.12 -17.57
N VAL A 21 -8.91 3.94 -16.67
CA VAL A 21 -9.04 4.33 -15.28
C VAL A 21 -9.14 5.85 -15.24
N THR A 22 -10.32 6.36 -15.54
CA THR A 22 -10.69 7.75 -15.35
C THR A 22 -11.21 8.01 -13.95
N ASP A 23 -11.51 6.95 -13.20
CA ASP A 23 -11.75 7.05 -11.78
C ASP A 23 -10.40 7.05 -11.04
N VAL A 24 -9.66 8.15 -11.24
CA VAL A 24 -8.75 8.62 -10.21
C VAL A 24 -9.56 8.55 -8.93
N ILE A 25 -9.12 7.72 -7.97
CA ILE A 25 -9.70 7.75 -6.62
C ILE A 25 -9.57 9.22 -6.20
N SER A 26 -10.64 9.97 -6.34
CA SER A 26 -10.64 11.36 -5.95
C SER A 26 -10.18 11.40 -4.52
N PRO A 27 -9.16 12.20 -4.17
CA PRO A 27 -8.71 12.31 -2.79
C PRO A 27 -9.82 12.76 -1.83
N THR A 28 -10.99 13.07 -2.37
CA THR A 28 -12.15 13.63 -1.68
C THR A 28 -13.21 12.62 -1.24
N GLN A 29 -13.09 11.33 -1.57
CA GLN A 29 -13.89 10.33 -0.86
C GLN A 29 -13.21 9.99 0.48
N ILE A 30 -13.16 10.97 1.35
CA ILE A 30 -12.92 10.78 2.76
C ILE A 30 -14.16 10.06 3.29
N VAL A 31 -14.05 8.76 3.47
CA VAL A 31 -14.97 8.06 4.38
C VAL A 31 -14.73 8.70 5.74
N SER A 32 -15.75 9.24 6.35
CA SER A 32 -15.70 10.18 7.48
C SER A 32 -14.97 9.66 8.74
N ASP A 33 -14.57 8.41 8.78
CA ASP A 33 -13.96 7.76 9.94
C ASP A 33 -12.72 6.90 9.59
N GLY A 34 -12.12 7.11 8.44
CA GLY A 34 -10.95 6.36 7.98
C GLY A 34 -9.63 6.98 8.40
N LEU A 35 -8.63 6.13 8.60
CA LEU A 35 -7.24 6.56 8.80
C LEU A 35 -6.58 6.86 7.45
N VAL A 36 -6.05 8.05 7.28
CA VAL A 36 -5.34 8.48 6.06
C VAL A 36 -3.97 9.02 6.42
N PHE A 37 -2.93 8.52 5.76
CA PHE A 37 -1.57 9.03 5.93
C PHE A 37 -0.71 8.74 4.69
N ASP A 38 0.37 9.49 4.57
CA ASP A 38 1.33 9.37 3.47
C ASP A 38 2.65 8.78 3.96
N LEU A 39 3.29 8.00 3.11
CA LEU A 39 4.58 7.35 3.37
C LEU A 39 5.49 7.50 2.14
N PRO A 40 6.82 7.44 2.32
CA PRO A 40 7.72 7.17 1.21
C PRO A 40 7.34 5.83 0.55
N ALA A 41 7.46 5.74 -0.77
CA ALA A 41 7.16 4.50 -1.47
C ALA A 41 8.13 3.38 -1.06
N PRO A 42 7.64 2.17 -0.74
CA PRO A 42 8.51 1.04 -0.49
C PRO A 42 9.30 0.66 -1.74
N PRO A 43 10.51 0.11 -1.57
CA PRO A 43 11.33 -0.30 -2.69
C PRO A 43 10.67 -1.41 -3.50
N SER A 44 10.84 -1.36 -4.82
CA SER A 44 10.58 -2.51 -5.69
C SER A 44 11.85 -3.34 -5.75
N ILE A 45 11.83 -4.54 -5.19
CA ILE A 45 12.99 -5.43 -5.22
C ILE A 45 12.70 -6.57 -6.16
N ASN A 46 13.36 -6.53 -7.31
CA ASN A 46 13.24 -7.57 -8.30
C ASN A 46 14.10 -8.78 -7.92
N ARG A 47 13.54 -10.00 -8.01
CA ARG A 47 14.24 -11.25 -7.68
C ARG A 47 15.40 -11.57 -8.63
N ALA A 48 15.45 -10.94 -9.81
CA ALA A 48 16.41 -11.25 -10.86
C ALA A 48 17.76 -10.52 -10.72
N GLY A 49 17.96 -9.63 -9.75
CA GLY A 49 19.20 -8.87 -9.60
C GLY A 49 20.24 -9.58 -8.74
N ALA A 50 21.53 -9.29 -9.01
CA ALA A 50 22.67 -9.74 -8.20
C ALA A 50 22.56 -9.31 -6.72
N GLU A 51 21.81 -8.28 -6.43
CA GLU A 51 21.52 -7.76 -5.09
C GLU A 51 20.81 -8.76 -4.18
N TRP A 52 20.03 -9.67 -4.74
CA TRP A 52 19.35 -10.73 -4.00
C TRP A 52 20.34 -11.68 -3.31
N ARG A 53 21.44 -12.01 -3.99
CA ARG A 53 22.45 -12.96 -3.51
C ARG A 53 23.27 -12.45 -2.33
N LEU A 54 23.32 -11.14 -2.12
CA LEU A 54 24.18 -10.48 -1.14
C LEU A 54 23.43 -9.96 0.10
N GLY A 55 22.16 -10.32 0.30
CA GLY A 55 21.36 -9.82 1.43
C GLY A 55 20.94 -8.35 1.35
N ASN A 56 21.22 -7.66 0.24
CA ASN A 56 20.91 -6.24 0.05
C ASN A 56 19.40 -5.94 0.09
N LYS A 57 18.56 -6.94 -0.19
CA LYS A 57 17.11 -6.81 -0.07
C LYS A 57 16.69 -6.41 1.35
N ALA A 58 17.16 -7.14 2.34
CA ALA A 58 16.85 -6.85 3.75
C ALA A 58 17.30 -5.44 4.14
N SER A 59 18.50 -5.02 3.69
CA SER A 59 19.01 -3.69 4.00
C SER A 59 18.25 -2.55 3.30
N LYS A 60 17.74 -2.75 2.09
CA LYS A 60 16.88 -1.78 1.38
C LYS A 60 15.54 -1.62 2.07
N VAL A 61 14.90 -2.73 2.46
CA VAL A 61 13.65 -2.70 3.21
C VAL A 61 13.84 -2.04 4.58
N MET A 62 14.89 -2.36 5.29
CA MET A 62 15.20 -1.74 6.59
C MET A 62 15.45 -0.24 6.48
N ARG A 63 16.19 0.21 5.46
CA ARG A 63 16.39 1.64 5.20
C ARG A 63 15.09 2.35 4.90
N TRP A 64 14.26 1.74 4.07
CA TRP A 64 12.94 2.29 3.78
C TRP A 64 12.07 2.39 5.04
N ARG A 65 12.02 1.34 5.89
CA ARG A 65 11.27 1.38 7.15
C ARG A 65 11.73 2.51 8.06
N LYS A 66 13.02 2.70 8.20
CA LYS A 66 13.57 3.83 8.97
C LYS A 66 13.18 5.18 8.38
N ALA A 67 13.19 5.31 7.06
CA ALA A 67 12.76 6.52 6.38
C ALA A 67 11.25 6.76 6.57
N ALA A 68 10.43 5.71 6.53
CA ALA A 68 9.00 5.78 6.79
C ALA A 68 8.69 6.20 8.23
N ASP A 69 9.38 5.61 9.22
CA ASP A 69 9.26 6.01 10.62
C ASP A 69 9.62 7.50 10.82
N ALA A 70 10.74 7.92 10.26
CA ALA A 70 11.18 9.32 10.32
C ALA A 70 10.17 10.26 9.64
N HIS A 71 9.62 9.87 8.51
CA HIS A 71 8.60 10.65 7.80
C HIS A 71 7.33 10.82 8.63
N LEU A 72 6.83 9.76 9.24
CA LEU A 72 5.65 9.80 10.10
C LEU A 72 5.84 10.74 11.29
N VAL A 73 7.03 10.71 11.90
CA VAL A 73 7.37 11.60 13.02
C VAL A 73 7.51 13.04 12.54
N TYR A 74 8.29 13.26 11.48
CA TYR A 74 8.55 14.60 10.94
C TYR A 74 7.27 15.33 10.51
N THR A 75 6.35 14.62 9.86
CA THR A 75 5.07 15.16 9.41
C THR A 75 4.00 15.19 10.50
N GLY A 76 4.27 14.62 11.67
CA GLY A 76 3.31 14.51 12.76
C GLY A 76 2.20 13.48 12.53
N GLN A 77 2.26 12.72 11.42
CA GLN A 77 1.24 11.74 11.07
C GLN A 77 1.19 10.56 12.04
N HIS A 78 2.29 10.26 12.73
CA HIS A 78 2.32 9.22 13.77
C HIS A 78 1.25 9.43 14.85
N ARG A 79 0.81 10.67 15.09
CA ARG A 79 -0.24 11.00 16.06
C ARG A 79 -1.64 10.58 15.61
N LYS A 80 -1.82 10.35 14.30
CA LYS A 80 -3.09 9.89 13.72
C LYS A 80 -3.24 8.37 13.80
N LEU A 81 -2.12 7.66 14.00
CA LEU A 81 -2.11 6.21 14.12
C LEU A 81 -2.73 5.86 15.46
N GLY A 82 -4.00 5.49 15.43
CA GLY A 82 -4.77 5.15 16.63
C GLY A 82 -4.63 3.68 17.04
N ASN A 83 -5.68 3.16 17.66
CA ASN A 83 -5.76 1.75 18.00
C ASN A 83 -5.82 0.88 16.75
N PRO A 84 -5.29 -0.35 16.80
CA PRO A 84 -5.33 -1.25 15.65
C PRO A 84 -6.77 -1.62 15.28
N PHE A 85 -6.99 -1.83 13.98
CA PHE A 85 -8.22 -2.44 13.51
C PHE A 85 -8.26 -3.90 13.98
N GLU A 86 -9.25 -4.23 14.77
CA GLU A 86 -9.49 -5.59 15.30
C GLU A 86 -10.58 -6.33 14.51
N SER A 87 -11.34 -5.60 13.70
CA SER A 87 -12.38 -6.09 12.81
C SER A 87 -11.92 -6.10 11.35
N PHE A 88 -12.77 -6.56 10.46
CA PHE A 88 -12.51 -6.52 9.02
C PHE A 88 -12.34 -5.08 8.54
N PHE A 89 -11.40 -4.87 7.64
CA PHE A 89 -11.08 -3.56 7.11
C PHE A 89 -10.87 -3.56 5.59
N THR A 90 -10.95 -2.38 5.04
CA THR A 90 -10.59 -2.08 3.65
C THR A 90 -9.34 -1.19 3.62
N ILE A 91 -8.50 -1.41 2.64
CA ILE A 91 -7.32 -0.57 2.38
C ILE A 91 -7.35 -0.01 0.97
N ALA A 92 -7.04 1.27 0.82
CA ALA A 92 -6.71 1.87 -0.46
C ALA A 92 -5.28 2.37 -0.45
N ILE A 93 -4.54 2.08 -1.51
CA ILE A 93 -3.16 2.47 -1.70
C ILE A 93 -3.06 3.26 -3.00
N THR A 94 -2.66 4.51 -2.90
CA THR A 94 -2.39 5.35 -4.06
C THR A 94 -0.88 5.59 -4.14
N TRP A 95 -0.27 5.07 -5.20
CA TRP A 95 1.13 5.29 -5.50
C TRP A 95 1.34 6.61 -6.22
N ASP A 96 2.49 7.24 -6.04
CA ASP A 96 2.89 8.35 -6.89
C ASP A 96 2.93 7.92 -8.37
N ARG A 97 2.40 8.77 -9.23
CA ARG A 97 2.33 8.52 -10.69
C ARG A 97 3.69 8.26 -11.30
N SER A 98 4.77 8.87 -10.80
CA SER A 98 6.14 8.65 -11.29
C SER A 98 6.57 7.19 -11.18
N LEU A 99 6.02 6.42 -10.23
CA LEU A 99 6.32 5.00 -10.05
C LEU A 99 5.72 4.12 -11.15
N ALA A 100 4.72 4.61 -11.89
CA ALA A 100 4.12 3.88 -13.01
C ALA A 100 5.09 3.76 -14.21
N ASP A 101 6.00 4.71 -14.34
CA ASP A 101 6.97 4.78 -15.44
C ASP A 101 8.26 4.01 -15.13
N GLU A 102 8.43 3.50 -13.92
CA GLU A 102 9.56 2.67 -13.58
C GLU A 102 9.48 1.33 -14.31
N LEU A 103 10.44 1.07 -15.18
CA LEU A 103 10.63 -0.24 -15.80
C LEU A 103 10.83 -1.28 -14.70
N HIS A 104 10.05 -2.36 -14.77
CA HIS A 104 10.09 -3.45 -13.78
C HIS A 104 9.58 -3.08 -12.38
N SER A 105 8.74 -2.06 -12.27
CA SER A 105 8.02 -1.80 -11.02
C SER A 105 7.13 -3.00 -10.68
N ASP A 106 7.53 -3.73 -9.66
CA ASP A 106 6.77 -4.87 -9.15
C ASP A 106 5.82 -4.38 -8.04
N ILE A 107 4.60 -4.07 -8.44
CA ILE A 107 3.55 -3.59 -7.54
C ILE A 107 3.30 -4.60 -6.41
N ASP A 108 3.33 -5.89 -6.70
CA ASP A 108 3.03 -6.94 -5.72
C ASP A 108 4.06 -6.92 -4.58
N ASN A 109 5.33 -6.75 -4.91
CA ASN A 109 6.38 -6.64 -3.91
C ASN A 109 6.25 -5.36 -3.07
N ARG A 110 5.92 -4.24 -3.70
CA ARG A 110 5.68 -2.97 -2.97
C ARG A 110 4.52 -3.10 -1.99
N ILE A 111 3.41 -3.70 -2.42
CA ILE A 111 2.25 -3.94 -1.57
C ILE A 111 2.63 -4.82 -0.38
N LYS A 112 3.36 -5.91 -0.62
CA LYS A 112 3.79 -6.80 0.44
C LYS A 112 4.61 -6.07 1.51
N TYR A 113 5.63 -5.33 1.09
CA TYR A 113 6.46 -4.58 2.06
C TYR A 113 5.67 -3.50 2.80
N LEU A 114 4.72 -2.87 2.11
CA LEU A 114 3.84 -1.92 2.76
C LEU A 114 2.96 -2.58 3.80
N LEU A 115 2.28 -3.68 3.48
CA LEU A 115 1.42 -4.41 4.43
C LEU A 115 2.21 -4.92 5.64
N ASP A 116 3.39 -5.50 5.43
CA ASP A 116 4.28 -5.94 6.50
C ASP A 116 4.67 -4.78 7.43
N TYR A 117 4.89 -3.59 6.86
CA TYR A 117 5.20 -2.39 7.63
C TYR A 117 3.98 -1.87 8.42
N LEU A 118 2.79 -1.84 7.79
CA LEU A 118 1.57 -1.41 8.47
C LEU A 118 1.21 -2.33 9.63
N GLN A 119 1.45 -3.63 9.49
CA GLN A 119 1.30 -4.59 10.57
C GLN A 119 2.35 -4.37 11.67
N HIS A 120 3.58 -4.05 11.31
CA HIS A 120 4.62 -3.65 12.27
C HIS A 120 4.23 -2.39 13.06
N LEU A 121 3.59 -1.41 12.43
CA LEU A 121 3.02 -0.24 13.09
C LEU A 121 1.79 -0.58 13.96
N ARG A 122 1.35 -1.82 13.97
CA ARG A 122 0.15 -2.29 14.69
C ARG A 122 -1.14 -1.58 14.28
N LEU A 123 -1.26 -1.24 13.00
CA LEU A 123 -2.51 -0.68 12.48
C LEU A 123 -3.61 -1.73 12.33
N PHE A 124 -3.24 -2.97 12.22
CA PHE A 124 -4.12 -4.15 12.27
C PHE A 124 -3.35 -5.33 12.84
N THR A 125 -4.06 -6.27 13.40
CA THR A 125 -3.46 -7.44 14.06
C THR A 125 -3.06 -8.51 13.06
N ASP A 126 -3.80 -8.62 11.95
CA ASP A 126 -3.64 -9.64 10.92
C ASP A 126 -4.06 -9.08 9.56
N ASP A 127 -3.22 -9.25 8.55
CA ASP A 127 -3.52 -8.89 7.15
C ASP A 127 -4.70 -9.71 6.59
N GLY A 128 -4.96 -10.89 7.14
CA GLY A 128 -6.13 -11.71 6.85
C GLY A 128 -7.47 -11.04 7.20
N LEU A 129 -7.48 -9.95 7.96
CA LEU A 129 -8.67 -9.13 8.21
C LEU A 129 -9.00 -8.19 7.06
N CYS A 130 -8.09 -8.00 6.11
CA CYS A 130 -8.34 -7.18 4.93
C CYS A 130 -9.37 -7.86 4.01
N ARG A 131 -10.51 -7.19 3.77
CA ARG A 131 -11.60 -7.71 2.93
C ARG A 131 -11.63 -7.10 1.55
N ALA A 132 -11.12 -5.90 1.39
CA ALA A 132 -10.99 -5.27 0.08
C ALA A 132 -9.72 -4.44 0.01
N MET A 133 -9.11 -4.42 -1.16
CA MET A 133 -7.95 -3.61 -1.45
C MET A 133 -8.15 -2.88 -2.77
N LYS A 134 -7.93 -1.57 -2.75
CA LYS A 134 -7.86 -0.74 -3.96
C LYS A 134 -6.43 -0.26 -4.13
N VAL A 135 -5.90 -0.40 -5.33
CA VAL A 135 -4.54 0.05 -5.66
C VAL A 135 -4.60 0.86 -6.94
N GLY A 136 -3.98 2.01 -6.94
CA GLY A 136 -3.92 2.88 -8.10
C GLY A 136 -2.75 3.85 -8.05
N TYR A 137 -2.65 4.68 -9.08
CA TYR A 137 -1.67 5.75 -9.17
C TYR A 137 -2.36 7.11 -9.09
N GLY A 138 -1.70 8.06 -8.47
CA GLY A 138 -2.20 9.41 -8.34
C GLY A 138 -1.09 10.42 -8.14
N ASN A 139 -1.46 11.65 -7.85
CA ASN A 139 -0.50 12.71 -7.58
C ASN A 139 -0.15 12.74 -6.08
N ILE A 140 0.70 11.83 -5.68
CA ILE A 140 1.24 11.72 -4.31
C ILE A 140 2.75 11.92 -4.40
N PRO A 141 3.26 13.14 -4.24
CA PRO A 141 4.68 13.43 -4.44
C PRO A 141 5.57 12.53 -3.59
N ASP A 142 6.50 11.83 -4.26
CA ASP A 142 7.57 11.04 -3.68
C ASP A 142 7.12 9.86 -2.79
N GLY A 143 5.89 9.38 -2.95
CA GLY A 143 5.46 8.36 -2.02
C GLY A 143 4.20 7.59 -2.36
N CYS A 144 3.51 7.20 -1.32
CA CYS A 144 2.21 6.58 -1.40
C CYS A 144 1.27 7.10 -0.32
N ARG A 145 -0.01 7.15 -0.63
CA ARG A 145 -1.07 7.42 0.34
C ARG A 145 -1.75 6.13 0.72
N VAL A 146 -1.90 5.91 2.01
CA VAL A 146 -2.61 4.77 2.58
C VAL A 146 -3.88 5.27 3.24
N GLN A 147 -4.99 4.61 2.93
CA GLN A 147 -6.29 4.85 3.54
C GLN A 147 -6.81 3.53 4.09
N LEU A 148 -7.25 3.53 5.33
CA LEU A 148 -7.79 2.36 6.04
C LEU A 148 -9.12 2.73 6.65
N TRP A 149 -10.13 1.87 6.49
CA TRP A 149 -11.43 2.03 7.14
C TRP A 149 -12.06 0.67 7.45
N GLU A 150 -12.99 0.64 8.37
CA GLU A 150 -13.71 -0.58 8.68
C GLU A 150 -14.50 -1.10 7.48
N TRP A 151 -14.50 -2.41 7.32
CA TRP A 151 -15.31 -3.07 6.31
C TRP A 151 -16.78 -3.07 6.72
N ASN A 152 -17.65 -2.60 5.85
CA ASN A 152 -19.10 -2.69 6.03
C ASN A 152 -19.69 -3.61 4.96
N TRP A 153 -20.47 -4.59 5.39
CA TRP A 153 -21.13 -5.55 4.50
C TRP A 153 -22.26 -4.93 3.66
N GLU A 154 -22.73 -3.76 4.05
CA GLU A 154 -23.84 -3.06 3.39
C GLU A 154 -23.41 -2.09 2.29
N SER A 155 -22.12 -1.98 2.03
CA SER A 155 -21.57 -1.04 1.04
C SER A 155 -21.20 -1.71 -0.29
#